data_8be1dc113990b7997b6c3bc64cc3ec13
#
_entry.id   8be1dc113990b7997b6c3bc64cc3ec13
#
_cell.length_a   1.000
_cell.length_b   1.000
_cell.length_c   1.000
_cell.angle_alpha   90.00
_cell.angle_beta   90.00
_cell.angle_gamma   90.00
#
_symmetry.space_group_name_H-M   'P 1'
#
loop_
_entity.id
_entity.type
_entity.pdbx_description
1 polymer ?
#
loop_
_entity_poly.entity_id
_entity_poly.type
_entity_poly.pdbx_seq_one_letter_code
_entity_poly.pdbx_strand_id
1 'polypeptide(L)'
;MSSHFSYNTRLKINLPCLSKEWGMYPSHEKEAILLEWERIRGAIPDRIGEIDEEIEELQSRLGQEEDFAESCKLNSEISEKASQINDLWIWYRKSPEMNEE
;
A
#
# COMPACT_ATOMS: atom_id res chain seq x y z
N MET A 1 -9.01 -16.23 -12.73
CA MET A 1 -8.20 -15.13 -12.50
C MET A 1 -9.01 -13.92 -12.09
N SER A 2 -8.50 -13.25 -11.12
CA SER A 2 -9.25 -12.15 -10.57
C SER A 2 -9.11 -10.92 -11.46
N SER A 3 -10.21 -10.32 -11.80
CA SER A 3 -10.21 -9.09 -12.56
C SER A 3 -10.60 -7.89 -11.69
N HIS A 4 -10.73 -8.11 -10.38
CA HIS A 4 -11.18 -7.05 -9.49
C HIS A 4 -10.05 -6.34 -8.76
N PHE A 5 -8.83 -6.87 -8.89
CA PHE A 5 -7.69 -6.31 -8.17
C PHE A 5 -6.51 -6.19 -9.11
N SER A 6 -5.66 -5.22 -8.82
CA SER A 6 -4.47 -4.96 -9.63
C SER A 6 -3.28 -4.78 -8.70
N TYR A 7 -2.16 -5.40 -9.02
CA TYR A 7 -0.97 -5.32 -8.20
C TYR A 7 -0.34 -3.93 -8.30
N ASN A 8 -0.08 -3.32 -7.16
CA ASN A 8 0.58 -2.02 -7.11
C ASN A 8 2.05 -2.25 -6.77
N THR A 9 2.94 -1.95 -7.72
CA THR A 9 4.36 -2.23 -7.53
C THR A 9 5.00 -1.31 -6.50
N ARG A 10 4.44 -0.13 -6.30
CA ARG A 10 4.98 0.79 -5.30
C ARG A 10 4.68 0.31 -3.89
N LEU A 11 3.44 -0.08 -3.63
CA LEU A 11 3.03 -0.54 -2.30
C LEU A 11 3.22 -2.03 -2.11
N LYS A 12 3.35 -2.77 -3.21
CA LYS A 12 3.59 -4.21 -3.23
C LYS A 12 2.43 -4.98 -2.62
N ILE A 13 1.23 -4.52 -2.88
CA ILE A 13 0.00 -5.22 -2.54
C ILE A 13 -0.97 -5.08 -3.69
N ASN A 14 -1.98 -5.94 -3.71
CA ASN A 14 -3.06 -5.81 -4.68
C ASN A 14 -4.07 -4.79 -4.18
N LEU A 15 -4.53 -3.92 -5.08
CA LEU A 15 -5.50 -2.90 -4.75
C LEU A 15 -6.76 -3.10 -5.56
N PRO A 16 -7.92 -2.68 -5.03
CA PRO A 16 -9.16 -2.80 -5.79
C PRO A 16 -9.08 -2.00 -7.09
N CYS A 17 -9.52 -2.62 -8.15
CA CYS A 17 -9.55 -2.00 -9.47
C CYS A 17 -10.81 -2.47 -10.15
N LEU A 18 -11.94 -1.87 -9.78
CA LEU A 18 -13.24 -2.32 -10.24
C LEU A 18 -13.56 -1.69 -11.59
N SER A 19 -14.07 -2.49 -12.50
CA SER A 19 -14.41 -2.01 -13.83
C SER A 19 -15.84 -1.48 -13.90
N LYS A 20 -16.63 -1.70 -12.86
CA LYS A 20 -18.01 -1.23 -12.77
C LYS A 20 -18.21 -0.55 -11.44
N GLU A 21 -19.29 0.22 -11.37
CA GLU A 21 -19.68 0.77 -10.07
C GLU A 21 -20.08 -0.36 -9.14
N TRP A 22 -19.84 -0.14 -7.85
CA TRP A 22 -20.08 -1.18 -6.87
C TRP A 22 -21.48 -1.77 -6.96
N GLY A 23 -22.48 -0.92 -7.15
CA GLY A 23 -23.87 -1.37 -7.21
C GLY A 23 -24.18 -2.24 -8.40
N MET A 24 -23.32 -2.25 -9.41
CA MET A 24 -23.56 -3.03 -10.63
C MET A 24 -23.13 -4.47 -10.48
N TYR A 25 -22.44 -4.83 -9.40
CA TYR A 25 -22.02 -6.21 -9.20
C TYR A 25 -23.11 -7.01 -8.52
N PRO A 26 -23.30 -8.28 -8.92
CA PRO A 26 -24.24 -9.12 -8.18
C PRO A 26 -23.72 -9.45 -6.79
N SER A 27 -24.64 -9.88 -5.91
CA SER A 27 -24.31 -10.11 -4.51
C SER A 27 -23.12 -11.05 -4.33
N HIS A 28 -23.09 -12.14 -5.10
CA HIS A 28 -22.02 -13.12 -4.92
C HIS A 28 -20.67 -12.55 -5.33
N GLU A 29 -20.65 -11.66 -6.32
CA GLU A 29 -19.39 -11.00 -6.69
C GLU A 29 -18.98 -9.99 -5.64
N LYS A 30 -19.94 -9.23 -5.10
CA LYS A 30 -19.62 -8.31 -4.03
C LYS A 30 -19.00 -9.02 -2.84
N GLU A 31 -19.56 -10.16 -2.48
CA GLU A 31 -19.04 -10.93 -1.36
C GLU A 31 -17.63 -11.42 -1.64
N ALA A 32 -17.40 -11.88 -2.86
CA ALA A 32 -16.06 -12.36 -3.22
C ALA A 32 -15.04 -11.24 -3.19
N ILE A 33 -15.43 -10.05 -3.67
CA ILE A 33 -14.53 -8.90 -3.67
C ILE A 33 -14.23 -8.49 -2.23
N LEU A 34 -15.23 -8.44 -1.38
CA LEU A 34 -15.02 -8.05 0.02
C LEU A 34 -14.15 -9.06 0.75
N LEU A 35 -14.36 -10.34 0.49
CA LEU A 35 -13.56 -11.37 1.13
C LEU A 35 -12.09 -11.26 0.72
N GLU A 36 -11.86 -11.08 -0.57
CA GLU A 36 -10.49 -10.93 -1.04
C GLU A 36 -9.85 -9.68 -0.48
N TRP A 37 -10.59 -8.57 -0.42
CA TRP A 37 -10.06 -7.34 0.13
C TRP A 37 -9.73 -7.48 1.62
N GLU A 38 -10.58 -8.20 2.36
CA GLU A 38 -10.28 -8.43 3.78
C GLU A 38 -8.97 -9.17 3.96
N ARG A 39 -8.71 -10.15 3.08
CA ARG A 39 -7.47 -10.88 3.13
C ARG A 39 -6.29 -9.97 2.84
N ILE A 40 -6.41 -9.14 1.81
CA ILE A 40 -5.34 -8.22 1.44
C ILE A 40 -5.14 -7.18 2.53
N ARG A 41 -6.23 -6.61 3.02
CA ARG A 41 -6.17 -5.57 4.04
C ARG A 41 -5.50 -6.09 5.31
N GLY A 42 -5.77 -7.35 5.65
CA GLY A 42 -5.19 -7.93 6.85
C GLY A 42 -3.68 -8.06 6.78
N ALA A 43 -3.11 -8.06 5.58
CA ALA A 43 -1.67 -8.15 5.41
C ALA A 43 -0.99 -6.77 5.37
N ILE A 44 -1.77 -5.69 5.33
CA ILE A 44 -1.19 -4.35 5.23
C ILE A 44 -0.30 -4.01 6.42
N PRO A 45 -0.69 -4.30 7.68
CA PRO A 45 0.21 -3.98 8.79
C PRO A 45 1.57 -4.67 8.69
N ASP A 46 1.61 -5.89 8.18
CA ASP A 46 2.88 -6.59 7.98
C ASP A 46 3.73 -5.86 6.95
N ARG A 47 3.09 -5.42 5.86
CA ARG A 47 3.81 -4.67 4.83
C ARG A 47 4.36 -3.36 5.39
N ILE A 48 3.57 -2.67 6.21
CA ILE A 48 4.02 -1.44 6.84
C ILE A 48 5.23 -1.71 7.72
N GLY A 49 5.21 -2.82 8.47
CA GLY A 49 6.35 -3.18 9.30
C GLY A 49 7.61 -3.39 8.49
N GLU A 50 7.49 -4.01 7.30
CA GLU A 50 8.64 -4.19 6.42
C GLU A 50 9.23 -2.85 6.00
N ILE A 51 8.36 -1.90 5.65
CA ILE A 51 8.81 -0.59 5.22
C ILE A 51 9.45 0.16 6.38
N ASP A 52 8.87 0.04 7.58
CA ASP A 52 9.46 0.66 8.77
C ASP A 52 10.89 0.19 9.00
N GLU A 53 11.12 -1.12 8.83
CA GLU A 53 12.47 -1.65 9.00
C GLU A 53 13.41 -1.08 7.95
N GLU A 54 12.92 -0.92 6.72
CA GLU A 54 13.74 -0.33 5.66
C GLU A 54 14.08 1.11 5.97
N ILE A 55 13.12 1.85 6.54
CA ILE A 55 13.37 3.24 6.93
C ILE A 55 14.42 3.30 8.03
N GLU A 56 14.32 2.42 9.01
CA GLU A 56 15.30 2.41 10.10
C GLU A 56 16.71 2.18 9.57
N GLU A 57 16.84 1.27 8.62
CA GLU A 57 18.15 1.01 8.03
C GLU A 57 18.65 2.23 7.28
N LEU A 58 17.78 2.88 6.52
CA LEU A 58 18.18 4.08 5.80
C LEU A 58 18.55 5.20 6.75
N GLN A 59 17.84 5.36 7.85
CA GLN A 59 18.18 6.37 8.84
C GLN A 59 19.54 6.09 9.49
N SER A 60 19.84 4.83 9.72
CA SER A 60 21.11 4.46 10.27
C SER A 60 22.24 4.83 9.31
N ARG A 61 22.04 4.52 8.03
CA ARG A 61 23.04 4.89 7.01
C ARG A 61 23.17 6.40 6.90
N LEU A 62 22.05 7.11 6.96
CA LEU A 62 22.07 8.57 6.88
C LEU A 62 22.90 9.18 8.02
N GLY A 63 22.76 8.61 9.22
CA GLY A 63 23.51 9.12 10.37
C GLY A 63 24.99 8.95 10.26
N GLN A 64 25.46 8.06 9.39
CA GLN A 64 26.88 7.81 9.19
C GLN A 64 27.40 8.39 7.88
N GLU A 65 26.54 8.96 7.07
CA GLU A 65 26.93 9.43 5.75
C GLU A 65 27.56 10.80 5.81
N GLU A 66 28.73 10.96 5.20
CA GLU A 66 29.44 12.23 5.19
C GLU A 66 29.32 12.93 3.85
N ASP A 67 28.90 12.23 2.81
CA ASP A 67 28.73 12.82 1.48
C ASP A 67 27.35 13.48 1.41
N PHE A 68 27.34 14.79 1.13
CA PHE A 68 26.09 15.54 1.11
C PHE A 68 25.13 15.02 0.05
N ALA A 69 25.64 14.71 -1.15
CA ALA A 69 24.77 14.21 -2.21
C ALA A 69 24.14 12.89 -1.83
N GLU A 70 24.92 12.01 -1.20
CA GLU A 70 24.38 10.72 -0.77
C GLU A 70 23.38 10.90 0.36
N SER A 71 23.62 11.84 1.26
CA SER A 71 22.68 12.13 2.33
C SER A 71 21.34 12.59 1.78
N CYS A 72 21.35 13.43 0.74
CA CYS A 72 20.13 13.89 0.13
C CYS A 72 19.37 12.73 -0.51
N LYS A 73 20.09 11.81 -1.12
CA LYS A 73 19.47 10.65 -1.74
C LYS A 73 18.81 9.77 -0.68
N LEU A 74 19.50 9.54 0.43
CA LEU A 74 18.93 8.74 1.50
C LEU A 74 17.68 9.40 2.08
N ASN A 75 17.72 10.72 2.26
CA ASN A 75 16.56 11.44 2.74
C ASN A 75 15.37 11.29 1.79
N SER A 76 15.63 11.33 0.48
CA SER A 76 14.56 11.17 -0.48
C SER A 76 13.95 9.77 -0.41
N GLU A 77 14.78 8.76 -0.23
CA GLU A 77 14.28 7.40 -0.11
C GLU A 77 13.43 7.24 1.14
N ILE A 78 13.86 7.83 2.25
CA ILE A 78 13.10 7.76 3.49
C ILE A 78 11.75 8.44 3.32
N SER A 79 11.74 9.60 2.67
CA SER A 79 10.49 10.32 2.42
C SER A 79 9.52 9.49 1.57
N GLU A 80 10.05 8.83 0.54
CA GLU A 80 9.19 8.03 -0.32
C GLU A 80 8.60 6.85 0.45
N LYS A 81 9.41 6.22 1.28
CA LYS A 81 8.90 5.09 2.06
C LYS A 81 7.89 5.53 3.11
N ALA A 82 8.10 6.69 3.71
CA ALA A 82 7.12 7.23 4.65
C ALA A 82 5.80 7.51 3.93
N SER A 83 5.88 7.99 2.70
CA SER A 83 4.69 8.21 1.90
C SER A 83 3.95 6.90 1.61
N GLN A 84 4.71 5.84 1.36
CA GLN A 84 4.10 4.53 1.14
C GLN A 84 3.34 4.07 2.38
N ILE A 85 3.92 4.26 3.56
CA ILE A 85 3.25 3.87 4.79
C ILE A 85 1.95 4.65 4.97
N ASN A 86 2.00 5.94 4.70
CA ASN A 86 0.79 6.76 4.81
C ASN A 86 -0.29 6.27 3.86
N ASP A 87 0.08 5.96 2.62
CA ASP A 87 -0.88 5.46 1.65
C ASP A 87 -1.44 4.11 2.07
N LEU A 88 -0.60 3.24 2.63
CA LEU A 88 -1.06 1.95 3.08
C LEU A 88 -2.07 2.08 4.22
N TRP A 89 -1.85 3.01 5.15
CA TRP A 89 -2.82 3.24 6.21
C TRP A 89 -4.14 3.77 5.66
N ILE A 90 -4.08 4.62 4.63
CA ILE A 90 -5.30 5.09 3.97
C ILE A 90 -6.06 3.91 3.38
N TRP A 91 -5.36 3.03 2.67
CA TRP A 91 -6.00 1.86 2.10
C TRP A 91 -6.53 0.92 3.17
N TYR A 92 -5.81 0.80 4.28
CA TYR A 92 -6.24 -0.07 5.37
C TYR A 92 -7.63 0.29 5.88
N ARG A 93 -7.96 1.57 5.80
CA ARG A 93 -9.25 2.06 6.29
C ARG A 93 -10.33 2.08 5.23
N LYS A 94 -9.98 1.75 3.99
CA LYS A 94 -10.93 1.79 2.90
C LYS A 94 -11.60 0.45 2.66
N SER A 95 -12.75 0.52 2.01
CA SER A 95 -13.46 -0.64 1.52
C SER A 95 -13.77 -0.41 0.05
N PRO A 96 -13.87 -1.48 -0.77
CA PRO A 96 -14.17 -1.27 -2.19
C PRO A 96 -15.44 -0.47 -2.44
N GLU A 97 -16.44 -0.60 -1.58
CA GLU A 97 -17.69 0.14 -1.75
C GLU A 97 -17.50 1.63 -1.57
N MET A 98 -16.43 2.06 -0.92
CA MET A 98 -16.20 3.49 -0.72
C MET A 98 -15.71 4.18 -1.98
N ASN A 99 -15.37 3.42 -3.00
CA ASN A 99 -14.93 4.01 -4.25
C ASN A 99 -16.06 4.60 -5.05
N GLU A 100 -17.27 4.42 -4.60
CA GLU A 100 -18.43 4.94 -5.31
C GLU A 100 -18.67 6.42 -5.09
N GLU A 101 -17.96 7.00 -4.17
CA GLU A 101 -18.18 8.43 -3.88
C GLU A 101 -17.50 9.38 -4.81
#